data_7707be6dba6a39bdb4bc97a926b13a7f
#
_entry.id   7707be6dba6a39bdb4bc97a926b13a7f
#
_cell.length_a   1.000
_cell.length_b   1.000
_cell.length_c   1.000
_cell.angle_alpha   90.00
_cell.angle_beta   90.00
_cell.angle_gamma   90.00
#
_symmetry.space_group_name_H-M   'P 1'
#
loop_
_entity.id
_entity.type
_entity.pdbx_description
1 polymer ?
#
loop_
_entity_poly.entity_id
_entity_poly.type
_entity_poly.pdbx_seq_one_letter_code
_entity_poly.pdbx_strand_id
1 'polypeptide(L)'
;MSKGIYIIVITGVTKGLGRALTDKFLQLGHTVIGCGRNANTIQSMSNSYSENSDFQVVDVSDYSQVSSWAKDVLSKFGPPDFLLNNAGIINKNSALWDVPEEEFSNLININVKGVHNTIKEFVPKMIKASKGTIVN
;
A
#
# COMPACT_ATOMS: atom_id res chain seq x y z
N MET A 1 8.32 16.37 -23.84
CA MET A 1 9.06 15.74 -22.73
C MET A 1 8.40 14.42 -22.38
N SER A 2 9.12 13.32 -22.45
CA SER A 2 8.61 12.05 -21.92
C SER A 2 8.48 12.20 -20.39
N LYS A 3 7.29 12.01 -19.84
CA LYS A 3 7.11 11.88 -18.40
C LYS A 3 7.84 10.62 -17.97
N GLY A 4 8.77 10.73 -17.03
CA GLY A 4 9.48 9.57 -16.48
C GLY A 4 8.51 8.51 -15.93
N ILE A 5 8.94 7.26 -15.93
CA ILE A 5 8.21 6.17 -15.28
C ILE A 5 8.48 6.26 -13.79
N TYR A 6 7.41 6.34 -12.99
CA TYR A 6 7.49 6.35 -11.53
C TYR A 6 7.24 4.96 -10.97
N ILE A 7 7.89 4.67 -9.84
CA ILE A 7 7.63 3.50 -9.01
C ILE A 7 6.69 3.94 -7.89
N ILE A 8 5.50 3.37 -7.86
CA ILE A 8 4.41 3.76 -6.97
C ILE A 8 4.02 2.58 -6.10
N VAL A 9 4.19 2.71 -4.79
CA VAL A 9 3.75 1.73 -3.80
C VAL A 9 2.41 2.18 -3.24
N ILE A 10 1.39 1.30 -3.30
CA ILE A 10 0.03 1.57 -2.83
C ILE A 10 -0.41 0.47 -1.88
N THR A 11 -0.86 0.82 -0.69
CA THR A 11 -1.53 -0.13 0.20
C THR A 11 -3.05 -0.12 -0.02
N GLY A 12 -3.69 -1.28 0.12
CA GLY A 12 -5.16 -1.38 -0.03
C GLY A 12 -5.65 -1.31 -1.48
N VAL A 13 -5.03 -2.09 -2.38
CA VAL A 13 -5.31 -2.04 -3.83
C VAL A 13 -6.50 -2.89 -4.28
N THR A 14 -7.11 -3.68 -3.39
CA THR A 14 -8.11 -4.68 -3.79
C THR A 14 -9.47 -4.10 -4.15
N LYS A 15 -9.79 -2.90 -3.69
CA LYS A 15 -11.08 -2.24 -3.93
C LYS A 15 -10.98 -0.71 -3.78
N GLY A 16 -12.05 -0.02 -4.12
CA GLY A 16 -12.24 1.42 -3.88
C GLY A 16 -11.16 2.28 -4.52
N LEU A 17 -10.73 3.32 -3.80
CA LEU A 17 -9.76 4.29 -4.29
C LEU A 17 -8.41 3.66 -4.65
N GLY A 18 -7.91 2.73 -3.83
CA GLY A 18 -6.63 2.05 -4.09
C GLY A 18 -6.64 1.27 -5.40
N ARG A 19 -7.76 0.61 -5.73
CA ARG A 19 -7.93 -0.07 -7.02
C ARG A 19 -7.99 0.91 -8.19
N ALA A 20 -8.76 1.98 -8.05
CA ALA A 20 -8.87 3.00 -9.09
C ALA A 20 -7.53 3.71 -9.37
N LEU A 21 -6.76 4.00 -8.33
CA LEU A 21 -5.41 4.55 -8.46
C LEU A 21 -4.46 3.57 -9.17
N THR A 22 -4.51 2.29 -8.81
CA THR A 22 -3.74 1.22 -9.46
C THR A 22 -4.02 1.20 -10.96
N ASP A 23 -5.28 1.12 -11.35
CA ASP A 23 -5.70 1.10 -12.75
C ASP A 23 -5.20 2.33 -13.49
N LYS A 24 -5.36 3.51 -12.89
CA LYS A 24 -4.97 4.78 -13.52
C LYS A 24 -3.46 4.92 -13.70
N PHE A 25 -2.68 4.58 -12.69
CA PHE A 25 -1.22 4.68 -12.79
C PHE A 25 -0.64 3.68 -13.80
N LEU A 26 -1.16 2.46 -13.85
CA LEU A 26 -0.77 1.48 -14.86
C LEU A 26 -1.14 1.94 -16.27
N GLN A 27 -2.34 2.52 -16.46
CA GLN A 27 -2.75 3.12 -17.72
C GLN A 27 -1.81 4.25 -18.17
N LEU A 28 -1.24 5.00 -17.22
CA LEU A 28 -0.26 6.06 -17.50
C LEU A 28 1.16 5.55 -17.74
N GLY A 29 1.38 4.24 -17.67
CA GLY A 29 2.66 3.61 -17.93
C GLY A 29 3.62 3.58 -16.73
N HIS A 30 3.12 3.85 -15.53
CA HIS A 30 3.92 3.76 -14.30
C HIS A 30 4.04 2.31 -13.80
N THR A 31 5.02 2.05 -12.95
CA THR A 31 5.14 0.79 -12.22
C THR A 31 4.36 0.89 -10.91
N VAL A 32 3.42 -0.03 -10.69
CA VAL A 32 2.60 -0.06 -9.48
C VAL A 32 2.85 -1.32 -8.68
N ILE A 33 3.19 -1.15 -7.43
CA ILE A 33 3.40 -2.22 -6.47
C ILE A 33 2.36 -2.06 -5.38
N GLY A 34 1.55 -3.09 -5.18
CA GLY A 34 0.40 -2.99 -4.30
C GLY A 34 0.28 -4.16 -3.33
N CYS A 35 -0.45 -3.92 -2.26
CA CYS A 35 -0.81 -4.97 -1.32
C CYS A 35 -2.26 -4.86 -0.86
N GLY A 36 -2.78 -5.98 -0.39
CA GLY A 36 -4.11 -6.09 0.21
C GLY A 36 -4.25 -7.41 0.95
N ARG A 37 -5.31 -7.53 1.74
CA ARG A 37 -5.54 -8.72 2.57
C ARG A 37 -6.29 -9.85 1.86
N ASN A 38 -7.05 -9.54 0.82
CA ASN A 38 -7.84 -10.53 0.10
C ASN A 38 -6.99 -11.30 -0.91
N ALA A 39 -6.60 -12.53 -0.55
CA ALA A 39 -5.74 -13.37 -1.37
C ALA A 39 -6.32 -13.66 -2.76
N ASN A 40 -7.63 -13.92 -2.87
CA ASN A 40 -8.27 -14.20 -4.15
C ASN A 40 -8.23 -12.99 -5.09
N THR A 41 -8.51 -11.80 -4.56
CA THR A 41 -8.44 -10.56 -5.34
C THR A 41 -7.00 -10.24 -5.75
N ILE A 42 -6.03 -10.39 -4.85
CA ILE A 42 -4.60 -10.19 -5.16
C ILE A 42 -4.16 -11.17 -6.27
N GLN A 43 -4.52 -12.44 -6.17
CA GLN A 43 -4.19 -13.43 -7.20
C GLN A 43 -4.82 -13.06 -8.56
N SER A 44 -6.07 -12.66 -8.56
CA SER A 44 -6.76 -12.19 -9.77
C SER A 44 -6.08 -10.97 -10.38
N MET A 45 -5.65 -10.01 -9.56
CA MET A 45 -4.90 -8.84 -10.03
C MET A 45 -3.56 -9.24 -10.62
N SER A 46 -2.80 -10.11 -9.97
CA SER A 46 -1.51 -10.59 -10.47
C SER A 46 -1.63 -11.31 -11.82
N ASN A 47 -2.76 -11.97 -12.07
CA ASN A 47 -3.02 -12.61 -13.35
C ASN A 47 -3.49 -11.65 -14.46
N SER A 48 -4.07 -10.52 -14.09
CA SER A 48 -4.75 -9.60 -15.02
C SER A 48 -3.90 -8.42 -15.46
N TYR A 49 -2.92 -8.02 -14.63
CA TYR A 49 -2.06 -6.88 -14.92
C TYR A 49 -0.71 -7.32 -15.50
N SER A 50 -0.08 -6.40 -16.23
CA SER A 50 1.15 -6.61 -16.97
C SER A 50 2.41 -6.55 -16.11
N GLU A 51 3.56 -6.68 -16.76
CA GLU A 51 4.91 -6.69 -16.18
C GLU A 51 5.26 -5.46 -15.30
N ASN A 52 4.52 -4.36 -15.44
CA ASN A 52 4.74 -3.14 -14.65
C ASN A 52 4.02 -3.17 -13.30
N SER A 53 3.67 -4.34 -12.80
CA SER A 53 2.94 -4.47 -11.53
C SER A 53 3.41 -5.64 -10.70
N ASP A 54 3.34 -5.48 -9.39
CA ASP A 54 3.56 -6.56 -8.41
C ASP A 54 2.53 -6.42 -7.29
N PHE A 55 1.76 -7.47 -7.03
CA PHE A 55 0.73 -7.47 -5.99
C PHE A 55 0.94 -8.61 -5.01
N GLN A 56 0.94 -8.30 -3.72
CA GLN A 56 1.16 -9.28 -2.67
C GLN A 56 0.09 -9.22 -1.58
N VAL A 57 -0.14 -10.36 -0.93
CA VAL A 57 -1.04 -10.45 0.22
C VAL A 57 -0.28 -9.97 1.44
N VAL A 58 -0.67 -8.79 1.96
CA VAL A 58 -0.06 -8.20 3.16
C VAL A 58 -1.13 -7.54 4.00
N ASP A 59 -1.12 -7.83 5.29
CA ASP A 59 -1.83 -7.05 6.29
C ASP A 59 -0.90 -5.96 6.82
N VAL A 60 -1.24 -4.70 6.55
CA VAL A 60 -0.39 -3.56 6.97
C VAL A 60 -0.27 -3.41 8.47
N SER A 61 -1.22 -3.96 9.25
CA SER A 61 -1.16 -3.98 10.71
C SER A 61 -0.13 -4.98 11.27
N ASP A 62 0.30 -5.94 10.46
CA ASP A 62 1.34 -6.91 10.80
C ASP A 62 2.70 -6.42 10.29
N TYR A 63 3.54 -5.96 11.23
CA TYR A 63 4.86 -5.44 10.90
C TYR A 63 5.77 -6.47 10.20
N SER A 64 5.70 -7.74 10.56
CA SER A 64 6.55 -8.75 9.94
C SER A 64 6.21 -8.97 8.46
N GLN A 65 4.92 -8.95 8.11
CA GLN A 65 4.47 -9.01 6.72
C GLN A 65 4.90 -7.77 5.94
N VAL A 66 4.73 -6.58 6.51
CA VAL A 66 5.17 -5.32 5.87
C VAL A 66 6.68 -5.30 5.66
N SER A 67 7.46 -5.72 6.66
CA SER A 67 8.93 -5.76 6.56
C SER A 67 9.40 -6.74 5.47
N SER A 68 8.82 -7.93 5.40
CA SER A 68 9.14 -8.90 4.36
C SER A 68 8.80 -8.38 2.97
N TRP A 69 7.58 -7.86 2.80
CA TRP A 69 7.12 -7.26 1.55
C TRP A 69 8.01 -6.09 1.10
N ALA A 70 8.34 -5.17 2.00
CA ALA A 70 9.18 -4.03 1.69
C ALA A 70 10.59 -4.44 1.24
N LYS A 71 11.18 -5.47 1.87
CA LYS A 71 12.47 -6.02 1.45
C LYS A 71 12.42 -6.54 0.01
N ASP A 72 11.38 -7.28 -0.33
CA ASP A 72 11.18 -7.80 -1.69
C ASP A 72 11.02 -6.67 -2.70
N VAL A 73 10.18 -5.69 -2.40
CA VAL A 73 9.93 -4.52 -3.25
C VAL A 73 11.21 -3.73 -3.48
N LEU A 74 11.92 -3.38 -2.40
CA LEU A 74 13.16 -2.61 -2.47
C LEU A 74 14.27 -3.35 -3.22
N SER A 75 14.31 -4.67 -3.12
CA SER A 75 15.26 -5.50 -3.85
C SER A 75 14.96 -5.55 -5.35
N LYS A 76 13.69 -5.65 -5.74
CA LYS A 76 13.27 -5.77 -7.15
C LYS A 76 13.21 -4.44 -7.89
N PHE A 77 12.70 -3.40 -7.22
CA PHE A 77 12.31 -2.14 -7.85
C PHE A 77 13.11 -0.93 -7.32
N GLY A 78 13.77 -1.07 -6.19
CA GLY A 78 14.41 0.05 -5.51
C GLY A 78 13.43 0.92 -4.72
N PRO A 79 13.90 2.09 -4.22
CA PRO A 79 13.06 3.01 -3.46
C PRO A 79 11.93 3.58 -4.33
N PRO A 80 10.68 3.60 -3.81
CA PRO A 80 9.56 4.16 -4.56
C PRO A 80 9.68 5.69 -4.72
N ASP A 81 9.10 6.20 -5.79
CA ASP A 81 8.89 7.64 -5.99
C ASP A 81 7.67 8.14 -5.22
N PHE A 82 6.66 7.26 -5.05
CA PHE A 82 5.45 7.55 -4.28
C PHE A 82 5.12 6.39 -3.36
N LEU A 83 4.85 6.71 -2.10
CA LEU A 83 4.28 5.79 -1.11
C LEU A 83 2.87 6.28 -0.76
N LEU A 84 1.84 5.57 -1.22
CA LEU A 84 0.45 5.89 -0.98
C LEU A 84 -0.10 4.97 0.11
N ASN A 85 -0.24 5.48 1.32
CA ASN A 85 -0.82 4.76 2.45
C ASN A 85 -2.35 4.85 2.38
N ASN A 86 -2.94 4.08 1.47
CA ASN A 86 -4.37 4.09 1.21
C ASN A 86 -5.14 3.04 2.02
N ALA A 87 -4.50 1.97 2.49
CA ALA A 87 -5.17 0.96 3.30
C ALA A 87 -5.76 1.58 4.57
N GLY A 88 -7.05 1.38 4.76
CA GLY A 88 -7.77 1.90 5.90
C GLY A 88 -9.14 1.27 6.06
N ILE A 89 -9.68 1.33 7.26
CA ILE A 89 -11.04 0.92 7.59
C ILE A 89 -11.73 2.03 8.37
N ILE A 90 -13.04 1.97 8.42
CA ILE A 90 -13.86 2.75 9.32
C ILE A 90 -14.69 1.81 10.20
N ASN A 91 -15.02 2.24 11.40
CA ASN A 91 -15.97 1.55 12.25
C ASN A 91 -17.42 1.78 11.76
N LYS A 92 -18.35 0.96 12.23
CA LYS A 92 -19.77 1.20 12.01
C LYS A 92 -20.16 2.55 12.58
N ASN A 93 -21.07 3.23 11.89
CA ASN A 93 -21.54 4.53 12.34
C ASN A 93 -22.29 4.40 13.68
N SER A 94 -21.69 4.92 14.75
CA SER A 94 -22.23 4.91 16.11
C SER A 94 -21.63 6.05 16.94
N ALA A 95 -22.20 6.32 18.10
CA ALA A 95 -21.56 7.24 19.06
C ALA A 95 -20.23 6.63 19.53
N LEU A 96 -19.24 7.46 19.79
CA LEU A 96 -17.89 7.00 20.15
C LEU A 96 -17.87 6.05 21.35
N TRP A 97 -18.71 6.32 22.35
CA TRP A 97 -18.80 5.48 23.54
C TRP A 97 -19.50 4.13 23.33
N ASP A 98 -20.17 3.95 22.19
CA ASP A 98 -20.82 2.70 21.80
C ASP A 98 -19.95 1.85 20.84
N VAL A 99 -18.80 2.36 20.39
CA VAL A 99 -17.88 1.61 19.55
C VAL A 99 -17.23 0.49 20.36
N PRO A 100 -17.36 -0.80 19.95
CA PRO A 100 -16.67 -1.88 20.63
C PRO A 100 -15.15 -1.67 20.67
N GLU A 101 -14.53 -2.03 21.78
CA GLU A 101 -13.08 -1.87 21.98
C GLU A 101 -12.28 -2.58 20.89
N GLU A 102 -12.66 -3.81 20.51
CA GLU A 102 -11.99 -4.57 19.45
C GLU A 102 -12.08 -3.87 18.09
N GLU A 103 -13.24 -3.28 17.76
CA GLU A 103 -13.44 -2.55 16.51
C GLU A 103 -12.56 -1.29 16.46
N PHE A 104 -12.50 -0.56 17.57
CA PHE A 104 -11.62 0.62 17.70
C PHE A 104 -10.14 0.24 17.64
N SER A 105 -9.72 -0.79 18.36
CA SER A 105 -8.33 -1.28 18.34
C SER A 105 -7.92 -1.72 16.94
N ASN A 106 -8.78 -2.42 16.21
CA ASN A 106 -8.52 -2.83 14.84
C ASN A 106 -8.36 -1.63 13.89
N LEU A 107 -9.21 -0.60 14.06
CA LEU A 107 -9.10 0.64 13.30
C LEU A 107 -7.73 1.31 13.52
N ILE A 108 -7.29 1.45 14.76
CA ILE A 108 -5.97 2.03 15.10
C ILE A 108 -4.84 1.16 14.52
N ASN A 109 -4.95 -0.15 14.59
CA ASN A 109 -3.93 -1.06 14.08
C ASN A 109 -3.75 -0.94 12.56
N ILE A 110 -4.82 -0.73 11.82
CA ILE A 110 -4.75 -0.58 10.36
C ILE A 110 -4.43 0.87 9.98
N ASN A 111 -5.20 1.83 10.48
CA ASN A 111 -5.13 3.22 9.99
C ASN A 111 -3.94 4.00 10.54
N VAL A 112 -3.40 3.62 11.70
CA VAL A 112 -2.27 4.30 12.34
C VAL A 112 -1.02 3.44 12.30
N LYS A 113 -1.04 2.26 12.90
CA LYS A 113 0.15 1.36 12.89
C LYS A 113 0.50 0.88 11.49
N GLY A 114 -0.48 0.61 10.63
CA GLY A 114 -0.23 0.24 9.24
C GLY A 114 0.55 1.30 8.49
N VAL A 115 0.19 2.57 8.64
CA VAL A 115 0.94 3.70 8.07
C VAL A 115 2.35 3.80 8.66
N HIS A 116 2.48 3.69 9.97
CA HIS A 116 3.80 3.67 10.63
C HIS A 116 4.68 2.53 10.09
N ASN A 117 4.13 1.33 9.93
CA ASN A 117 4.88 0.17 9.46
C ASN A 117 5.45 0.38 8.06
N THR A 118 4.67 0.89 7.13
CA THR A 118 5.13 1.18 5.75
C THR A 118 6.15 2.31 5.73
N ILE A 119 5.92 3.39 6.47
CA ILE A 119 6.87 4.51 6.59
C ILE A 119 8.21 4.01 7.11
N LYS A 120 8.20 3.20 8.17
CA LYS A 120 9.42 2.66 8.78
C LYS A 120 10.28 1.88 7.79
N GLU A 121 9.68 1.13 6.89
CA GLU A 121 10.39 0.28 5.93
C GLU A 121 10.82 1.03 4.66
N PHE A 122 9.96 1.84 4.09
CA PHE A 122 10.23 2.48 2.80
C PHE A 122 10.96 3.81 2.90
N VAL A 123 10.60 4.67 3.86
CA VAL A 123 11.07 6.06 3.90
C VAL A 123 12.58 6.19 4.11
N PRO A 124 13.25 5.39 4.95
CA PRO A 124 14.72 5.47 5.07
C PRO A 124 15.45 5.27 3.73
N LYS A 125 14.89 4.42 2.85
CA LYS A 125 15.46 4.19 1.51
C LYS A 125 15.15 5.32 0.54
N MET A 126 13.96 5.91 0.65
CA MET A 126 13.58 7.11 -0.12
C MET A 126 14.47 8.30 0.25
N ILE A 127 14.72 8.51 1.54
CA ILE A 127 15.64 9.56 2.03
C ILE A 127 17.05 9.32 1.49
N LYS A 128 17.58 8.10 1.57
CA LYS A 128 18.92 7.76 1.06
C LYS A 128 19.03 8.00 -0.45
N ALA A 129 17.96 7.81 -1.19
CA ALA A 129 17.87 8.08 -2.63
C ALA A 129 17.60 9.56 -2.95
N SER A 130 17.39 10.42 -1.95
CA SER A 130 17.04 11.85 -2.09
C SER A 130 15.80 12.06 -2.96
N LYS A 131 14.82 11.15 -2.89
CA LYS A 131 13.57 11.23 -3.67
C LYS A 131 12.41 10.61 -2.91
N GLY A 132 11.22 11.04 -3.24
CA GLY A 132 9.98 10.41 -2.84
C GLY A 132 8.93 11.37 -2.28
N THR A 133 7.68 10.98 -2.47
CA THR A 133 6.50 11.64 -1.91
C THR A 133 5.67 10.63 -1.15
N ILE A 134 5.20 11.01 0.02
CA ILE A 134 4.32 10.17 0.86
C ILE A 134 2.93 10.82 0.87
N VAL A 135 1.92 10.02 0.66
CA VAL A 135 0.51 10.43 0.75
C VAL A 135 -0.19 9.52 1.76
N ASN A 136 -0.80 10.14 2.78
CA ASN A 136 -1.58 9.46 3.82
C ASN A 136 -3.04 9.86 3.75
#